data_3c1f6d7b11b9e5dccd68ce49062bb64e
#
_entry.id   3c1f6d7b11b9e5dccd68ce49062bb64e
#
_cell.length_a   1.000
_cell.length_b   1.000
_cell.length_c   1.000
_cell.angle_alpha   90.00
_cell.angle_beta   90.00
_cell.angle_gamma   90.00
#
_symmetry.space_group_name_H-M   'P 1'
#
loop_
_entity.id
_entity.type
_entity.pdbx_description
1 polymer ?
#
loop_
_entity_poly.entity_id
_entity_poly.type
_entity_poly.pdbx_seq_one_letter_code
_entity_poly.pdbx_strand_id
1 'polypeptide(L)'
;KQVEKQLVTSLGDLPRLRHFYGREQELDNMVNLLEARATTLLVPGIAGIGKTTIAAKLIERFMHRRNLLYHRCQDWEGSRAMFEAIADWLLNIGDSSFSDYLAATPVPKPDDAARILVDSLENTLTLIVIDDFHKVSDPILFQTIQSMTLGLLGSEESIGLVIFSRSFKPVVPTKDAEGRITSLVLPLDGLDSDSARHILSGFDDLSTEQWLHIHGLS
;
A
#
# COMPACT_ATOMS: atom_id res chain seq x y z
N LYS A 1 28.68 11.03 17.02
CA LYS A 1 27.47 11.78 16.58
C LYS A 1 26.74 10.87 15.64
N GLN A 2 25.64 10.24 16.08
CA GLN A 2 24.68 9.62 15.17
C GLN A 2 24.08 10.77 14.37
N VAL A 3 24.30 10.73 13.04
CA VAL A 3 23.55 11.57 12.11
C VAL A 3 22.13 11.02 12.15
N GLU A 4 21.18 11.74 12.69
CA GLU A 4 19.76 11.40 12.56
C GLU A 4 19.43 11.31 11.07
N LYS A 5 19.18 10.10 10.59
CA LYS A 5 18.84 9.86 9.19
C LYS A 5 17.46 10.47 8.97
N GLN A 6 17.40 11.56 8.21
CA GLN A 6 16.13 12.23 7.93
C GLN A 6 15.22 11.28 7.15
N LEU A 7 14.02 11.02 7.68
CA LEU A 7 13.04 10.18 7.01
C LEU A 7 12.44 10.90 5.80
N VAL A 8 12.29 10.17 4.72
CA VAL A 8 11.78 10.68 3.43
C VAL A 8 10.34 10.26 3.23
N THR A 9 9.51 11.22 2.86
CA THR A 9 8.07 11.00 2.66
C THR A 9 7.64 11.52 1.30
N SER A 10 7.03 10.63 0.49
CA SER A 10 6.41 10.94 -0.79
C SER A 10 4.96 10.46 -0.77
N LEU A 11 3.99 11.35 -0.72
CA LEU A 11 2.58 11.05 -0.50
C LEU A 11 1.68 11.32 -1.72
N GLY A 12 2.21 11.90 -2.80
CA GLY A 12 1.44 12.15 -4.01
C GLY A 12 0.08 12.81 -3.71
N ASP A 13 -0.98 12.20 -4.21
CA ASP A 13 -2.38 12.64 -4.07
C ASP A 13 -3.11 12.01 -2.87
N LEU A 14 -2.38 11.60 -1.82
CA LEU A 14 -2.97 11.05 -0.60
C LEU A 14 -3.97 12.04 0.02
N PRO A 15 -5.25 11.65 0.23
CA PRO A 15 -6.24 12.56 0.76
C PRO A 15 -5.97 12.89 2.23
N ARG A 16 -6.20 14.16 2.61
CA ARG A 16 -6.21 14.56 4.01
C ARG A 16 -7.55 14.17 4.64
N LEU A 17 -7.49 13.33 5.65
CA LEU A 17 -8.70 12.90 6.36
C LEU A 17 -9.09 13.90 7.44
N ARG A 18 -10.39 14.23 7.49
CA ARG A 18 -10.96 15.00 8.61
C ARG A 18 -11.48 14.08 9.71
N HIS A 19 -12.03 12.93 9.32
CA HIS A 19 -12.66 11.95 10.22
C HIS A 19 -12.28 10.53 9.81
N PHE A 20 -12.22 9.63 10.79
CA PHE A 20 -11.96 8.20 10.61
C PHE A 20 -12.78 7.44 11.63
N TYR A 21 -13.66 6.54 11.17
CA TYR A 21 -14.56 5.78 12.02
C TYR A 21 -14.67 4.33 11.57
N GLY A 22 -14.72 3.41 12.54
CA GLY A 22 -15.14 2.03 12.36
C GLY A 22 -14.13 1.15 11.62
N ARG A 23 -12.85 1.51 11.61
CA ARG A 23 -11.76 0.73 11.00
C ARG A 23 -10.53 0.67 11.90
N GLU A 24 -10.71 0.97 13.19
CA GLU A 24 -9.64 1.03 14.16
C GLU A 24 -8.99 -0.34 14.33
N GLN A 25 -9.79 -1.42 14.37
CA GLN A 25 -9.29 -2.79 14.54
C GLN A 25 -8.47 -3.25 13.32
N GLU A 26 -8.98 -3.02 12.11
CA GLU A 26 -8.26 -3.35 10.88
C GLU A 26 -6.95 -2.56 10.79
N LEU A 27 -6.98 -1.27 11.14
CA LEU A 27 -5.80 -0.42 11.16
C LEU A 27 -4.76 -0.92 12.17
N ASP A 28 -5.17 -1.20 13.41
CA ASP A 28 -4.27 -1.68 14.46
C ASP A 28 -3.68 -3.06 14.11
N ASN A 29 -4.47 -3.94 13.49
CA ASN A 29 -3.98 -5.22 12.98
C ASN A 29 -2.90 -5.02 11.89
N MET A 30 -3.14 -4.13 10.92
CA MET A 30 -2.14 -3.80 9.89
C MET A 30 -0.86 -3.24 10.51
N VAL A 31 -0.97 -2.32 11.46
CA VAL A 31 0.19 -1.73 12.16
C VAL A 31 0.99 -2.81 12.86
N ASN A 32 0.35 -3.68 13.65
CA ASN A 32 1.01 -4.75 14.37
C ASN A 32 1.77 -5.73 13.42
N LEU A 33 1.15 -6.09 12.29
CA LEU A 33 1.78 -6.97 11.30
C LEU A 33 3.01 -6.31 10.65
N LEU A 34 2.92 -5.03 10.32
CA LEU A 34 4.00 -4.27 9.68
C LEU A 34 5.15 -3.96 10.64
N GLU A 35 4.89 -3.89 11.95
CA GLU A 35 5.93 -3.68 12.97
C GLU A 35 6.69 -4.97 13.32
N ALA A 36 6.05 -6.13 13.14
CA ALA A 36 6.61 -7.40 13.55
C ALA A 36 7.75 -7.88 12.64
N ARG A 37 7.67 -7.63 11.32
CA ARG A 37 8.66 -8.08 10.32
C ARG A 37 8.40 -7.46 8.96
N ALA A 38 9.32 -7.67 8.00
CA ALA A 38 9.05 -7.42 6.58
C ALA A 38 7.78 -8.15 6.14
N THR A 39 6.83 -7.42 5.56
CA THR A 39 5.50 -7.98 5.29
C THR A 39 4.85 -7.34 4.07
N THR A 40 4.28 -8.16 3.21
CA THR A 40 3.35 -7.72 2.16
C THR A 40 1.92 -7.95 2.62
N LEU A 41 1.12 -6.90 2.66
CA LEU A 41 -0.31 -6.94 2.96
C LEU A 41 -1.12 -6.69 1.68
N LEU A 42 -2.03 -7.61 1.37
CA LEU A 42 -3.03 -7.43 0.33
C LEU A 42 -4.36 -7.05 0.98
N VAL A 43 -4.88 -5.90 0.61
CA VAL A 43 -6.10 -5.34 1.21
C VAL A 43 -7.18 -5.22 0.13
N PRO A 44 -7.86 -6.34 -0.19
CA PRO A 44 -8.98 -6.31 -1.13
C PRO A 44 -10.23 -5.72 -0.49
N GLY A 45 -11.06 -5.08 -1.32
CA GLY A 45 -12.34 -4.55 -0.90
C GLY A 45 -13.08 -3.86 -2.04
N ILE A 46 -14.41 -3.85 -2.00
CA ILE A 46 -15.25 -3.25 -3.05
C ILE A 46 -15.01 -1.73 -3.19
N ALA A 47 -15.53 -1.14 -4.26
CA ALA A 47 -15.47 0.30 -4.43
C ALA A 47 -16.21 1.01 -3.28
N GLY A 48 -15.67 2.14 -2.80
CA GLY A 48 -16.30 2.93 -1.73
C GLY A 48 -16.14 2.38 -0.31
N ILE A 49 -15.55 1.18 -0.11
CA ILE A 49 -15.42 0.54 1.20
C ILE A 49 -14.48 1.27 2.19
N GLY A 50 -13.72 2.27 1.73
CA GLY A 50 -12.81 3.04 2.58
C GLY A 50 -11.32 2.64 2.46
N LYS A 51 -10.89 1.95 1.39
CA LYS A 51 -9.48 1.56 1.18
C LYS A 51 -8.51 2.73 1.25
N THR A 52 -8.76 3.78 0.49
CA THR A 52 -7.93 4.99 0.49
C THR A 52 -7.95 5.69 1.84
N THR A 53 -9.07 5.63 2.56
CA THR A 53 -9.19 6.19 3.91
C THR A 53 -8.28 5.45 4.91
N ILE A 54 -8.32 4.12 4.90
CA ILE A 54 -7.45 3.33 5.79
C ILE A 54 -5.98 3.44 5.36
N ALA A 55 -5.68 3.55 4.05
CA ALA A 55 -4.33 3.81 3.55
C ALA A 55 -3.77 5.13 4.10
N ALA A 56 -4.55 6.22 4.06
CA ALA A 56 -4.14 7.50 4.59
C ALA A 56 -3.90 7.44 6.11
N LYS A 57 -4.76 6.72 6.85
CA LYS A 57 -4.61 6.59 8.30
C LYS A 57 -3.43 5.70 8.67
N LEU A 58 -3.17 4.66 7.88
CA LEU A 58 -1.98 3.82 8.04
C LEU A 58 -0.69 4.63 7.86
N ILE A 59 -0.63 5.46 6.83
CA ILE A 59 0.51 6.36 6.59
C ILE A 59 0.69 7.33 7.76
N GLU A 60 -0.39 7.92 8.27
CA GLU A 60 -0.36 8.81 9.43
C GLU A 60 0.25 8.13 10.68
N ARG A 61 -0.07 6.84 10.91
CA ARG A 61 0.49 6.05 12.03
C ARG A 61 2.00 5.83 11.91
N PHE A 62 2.54 5.77 10.70
CA PHE A 62 3.98 5.59 10.45
C PHE A 62 4.72 6.90 10.13
N MET A 63 4.02 8.04 10.09
CA MET A 63 4.63 9.36 9.93
C MET A 63 5.70 9.57 10.99
N HIS A 64 6.86 10.05 10.58
CA HIS A 64 8.04 10.25 11.45
C HIS A 64 8.66 8.97 12.04
N ARG A 65 8.23 7.79 11.61
CA ARG A 65 8.77 6.50 12.08
C ARG A 65 9.43 5.68 10.99
N ARG A 66 9.00 5.90 9.73
CA ARG A 66 9.49 5.20 8.53
C ARG A 66 9.66 6.14 7.35
N ASN A 67 10.48 5.74 6.39
CA ASN A 67 10.39 6.30 5.04
C ASN A 67 9.05 5.87 4.44
N LEU A 68 8.34 6.81 3.82
CA LEU A 68 6.98 6.58 3.34
C LEU A 68 6.89 6.87 1.84
N LEU A 69 6.35 5.92 1.11
CA LEU A 69 5.92 6.10 -0.27
C LEU A 69 4.45 5.71 -0.40
N TYR A 70 3.62 6.63 -0.86
CA TYR A 70 2.27 6.35 -1.30
C TYR A 70 2.17 6.58 -2.80
N HIS A 71 1.66 5.59 -3.51
CA HIS A 71 1.39 5.68 -4.94
C HIS A 71 -0.03 5.20 -5.24
N ARG A 72 -0.80 6.02 -5.94
CA ARG A 72 -2.14 5.68 -6.40
C ARG A 72 -2.12 5.38 -7.88
N CYS A 73 -2.35 4.13 -8.25
CA CYS A 73 -2.35 3.69 -9.64
C CYS A 73 -3.47 4.33 -10.45
N GLN A 74 -3.15 4.69 -11.69
CA GLN A 74 -4.10 5.24 -12.65
C GLN A 74 -4.24 4.31 -13.87
N ASP A 75 -5.42 4.31 -14.51
CA ASP A 75 -5.70 3.41 -15.65
C ASP A 75 -4.81 3.67 -16.88
N TRP A 76 -4.27 4.88 -17.01
CA TRP A 76 -3.39 5.30 -18.11
C TRP A 76 -1.90 5.23 -17.78
N GLU A 77 -1.55 4.83 -16.57
CA GLU A 77 -0.18 4.85 -16.08
C GLU A 77 0.55 3.57 -16.47
N GLY A 78 1.64 3.70 -17.22
CA GLY A 78 2.56 2.61 -17.49
C GLY A 78 3.57 2.42 -16.35
N SER A 79 4.29 1.28 -16.39
CA SER A 79 5.33 0.96 -15.41
C SER A 79 6.38 2.07 -15.24
N ARG A 80 6.70 2.76 -16.32
CA ARG A 80 7.74 3.79 -16.34
C ARG A 80 7.48 4.92 -15.35
N ALA A 81 6.24 5.43 -15.32
CA ALA A 81 5.89 6.55 -14.43
C ALA A 81 5.99 6.17 -12.96
N MET A 82 5.49 4.99 -12.58
CA MET A 82 5.63 4.49 -11.21
C MET A 82 7.09 4.22 -10.85
N PHE A 83 7.87 3.64 -11.75
CA PHE A 83 9.30 3.38 -11.51
C PHE A 83 10.10 4.67 -11.32
N GLU A 84 9.82 5.72 -12.11
CA GLU A 84 10.42 7.03 -11.94
C GLU A 84 10.05 7.65 -10.58
N ALA A 85 8.79 7.56 -10.16
CA ALA A 85 8.37 8.05 -8.86
C ALA A 85 9.08 7.31 -7.69
N ILE A 86 9.27 5.99 -7.82
CA ILE A 86 10.04 5.20 -6.85
C ILE A 86 11.51 5.59 -6.87
N ALA A 87 12.11 5.74 -8.07
CA ALA A 87 13.50 6.13 -8.22
C ALA A 87 13.80 7.50 -7.60
N ASP A 88 12.94 8.49 -7.87
CA ASP A 88 13.06 9.83 -7.28
C ASP A 88 12.95 9.80 -5.75
N TRP A 89 12.06 8.97 -5.22
CA TRP A 89 11.94 8.79 -3.78
C TRP A 89 13.17 8.11 -3.18
N LEU A 90 13.74 7.08 -3.83
CA LEU A 90 14.97 6.41 -3.40
C LEU A 90 16.17 7.36 -3.46
N LEU A 91 16.29 8.22 -4.47
CA LEU A 91 17.30 9.26 -4.55
C LEU A 91 17.26 10.20 -3.31
N ASN A 92 16.07 10.54 -2.83
CA ASN A 92 15.91 11.35 -1.62
C ASN A 92 16.30 10.58 -0.34
N ILE A 93 16.25 9.24 -0.34
CA ILE A 93 16.79 8.39 0.74
C ILE A 93 18.32 8.28 0.65
N GLY A 94 18.90 8.62 -0.50
CA GLY A 94 20.35 8.58 -0.77
C GLY A 94 20.79 7.36 -1.59
N ASP A 95 19.87 6.67 -2.27
CA ASP A 95 20.16 5.53 -3.15
C ASP A 95 19.83 5.86 -4.60
N SER A 96 20.84 5.79 -5.49
CA SER A 96 20.69 6.03 -6.93
C SER A 96 20.54 4.76 -7.77
N SER A 97 20.69 3.58 -7.17
CA SER A 97 20.81 2.31 -7.88
C SER A 97 19.67 2.05 -8.84
N PHE A 98 18.43 2.33 -8.41
CA PHE A 98 17.26 2.12 -9.26
C PHE A 98 17.14 3.18 -10.36
N SER A 99 17.50 4.43 -10.08
CA SER A 99 17.57 5.51 -11.09
C SER A 99 18.61 5.21 -12.16
N ASP A 100 19.81 4.76 -11.77
CA ASP A 100 20.87 4.37 -12.67
C ASP A 100 20.48 3.18 -13.54
N TYR A 101 19.79 2.18 -12.97
CA TYR A 101 19.24 1.04 -13.71
C TYR A 101 18.22 1.49 -14.76
N LEU A 102 17.27 2.36 -14.41
CA LEU A 102 16.27 2.88 -15.34
C LEU A 102 16.88 3.70 -16.47
N ALA A 103 17.96 4.46 -16.20
CA ALA A 103 18.67 5.22 -17.20
C ALA A 103 19.41 4.30 -18.20
N ALA A 104 19.95 3.18 -17.73
CA ALA A 104 20.67 2.21 -18.57
C ALA A 104 19.72 1.22 -19.29
N THR A 105 18.48 1.08 -18.83
CA THR A 105 17.55 0.02 -19.28
C THR A 105 16.21 0.62 -19.75
N PRO A 106 16.04 0.91 -21.06
CA PRO A 106 14.80 1.51 -21.58
C PRO A 106 13.55 0.68 -21.31
N VAL A 107 13.68 -0.65 -21.31
CA VAL A 107 12.61 -1.60 -20.97
C VAL A 107 13.07 -2.44 -19.78
N PRO A 108 12.69 -2.09 -18.55
CA PRO A 108 13.07 -2.82 -17.35
C PRO A 108 12.62 -4.28 -17.37
N LYS A 109 13.48 -5.18 -16.91
CA LYS A 109 13.11 -6.57 -16.66
C LYS A 109 12.52 -6.67 -15.25
N PRO A 110 11.34 -7.30 -15.09
CA PRO A 110 10.65 -7.35 -13.80
C PRO A 110 11.50 -7.86 -12.63
N ASP A 111 12.22 -8.98 -12.83
CA ASP A 111 13.03 -9.59 -11.77
C ASP A 111 14.25 -8.74 -11.40
N ASP A 112 14.91 -8.13 -12.38
CA ASP A 112 16.05 -7.24 -12.13
C ASP A 112 15.58 -5.98 -11.40
N ALA A 113 14.47 -5.38 -11.84
CA ALA A 113 13.86 -4.21 -11.20
C ALA A 113 13.47 -4.52 -9.75
N ALA A 114 12.79 -5.65 -9.52
CA ALA A 114 12.39 -6.07 -8.18
C ALA A 114 13.58 -6.30 -7.26
N ARG A 115 14.63 -6.99 -7.74
CA ARG A 115 15.85 -7.23 -6.97
C ARG A 115 16.52 -5.92 -6.56
N ILE A 116 16.72 -4.99 -7.50
CA ILE A 116 17.34 -3.70 -7.20
C ILE A 116 16.50 -2.91 -6.19
N LEU A 117 15.17 -2.93 -6.33
CA LEU A 117 14.28 -2.27 -5.37
C LEU A 117 14.39 -2.87 -3.97
N VAL A 118 14.42 -4.20 -3.84
CA VAL A 118 14.59 -4.86 -2.54
C VAL A 118 15.96 -4.53 -1.94
N ASP A 119 17.04 -4.63 -2.73
CA ASP A 119 18.39 -4.29 -2.30
C ASP A 119 18.49 -2.81 -1.82
N SER A 120 17.85 -1.87 -2.54
CA SER A 120 17.79 -0.44 -2.18
C SER A 120 17.02 -0.17 -0.88
N LEU A 121 16.12 -1.05 -0.50
CA LEU A 121 15.33 -0.94 0.74
C LEU A 121 15.99 -1.59 1.94
N GLU A 122 17.03 -2.42 1.72
CA GLU A 122 17.79 -3.02 2.82
C GLU A 122 18.35 -1.94 3.74
N ASN A 123 18.32 -2.20 5.04
CA ASN A 123 18.73 -1.25 6.09
C ASN A 123 17.89 0.06 6.14
N THR A 124 16.67 0.03 5.61
CA THR A 124 15.74 1.15 5.72
C THR A 124 14.44 0.71 6.40
N LEU A 125 13.98 1.52 7.35
CA LEU A 125 12.63 1.37 7.88
C LEU A 125 11.65 2.01 6.89
N THR A 126 10.98 1.20 6.10
CA THR A 126 10.18 1.68 4.96
C THR A 126 8.77 1.12 4.97
N LEU A 127 7.82 1.95 4.54
CA LEU A 127 6.46 1.55 4.19
C LEU A 127 6.10 2.08 2.82
N ILE A 128 5.81 1.16 1.90
CA ILE A 128 5.30 1.44 0.56
C ILE A 128 3.82 1.08 0.54
N VAL A 129 2.98 2.02 0.14
CA VAL A 129 1.53 1.84 0.00
C VAL A 129 1.13 2.09 -1.44
N ILE A 130 0.58 1.06 -2.09
CA ILE A 130 0.08 1.12 -3.46
C ILE A 130 -1.44 1.05 -3.41
N ASP A 131 -2.10 2.11 -3.83
CA ASP A 131 -3.57 2.17 -3.86
C ASP A 131 -4.11 1.97 -5.28
N ASP A 132 -5.33 1.50 -5.38
CA ASP A 132 -6.03 1.23 -6.65
C ASP A 132 -5.26 0.27 -7.59
N PHE A 133 -4.48 -0.68 -7.07
CA PHE A 133 -3.63 -1.59 -7.85
C PHE A 133 -4.38 -2.39 -8.92
N HIS A 134 -5.70 -2.56 -8.79
CA HIS A 134 -6.54 -3.20 -9.82
C HIS A 134 -6.57 -2.45 -11.17
N LYS A 135 -6.09 -1.21 -11.21
CA LYS A 135 -5.94 -0.39 -12.42
C LYS A 135 -4.66 -0.70 -13.20
N VAL A 136 -3.71 -1.40 -12.58
CA VAL A 136 -2.46 -1.77 -13.24
C VAL A 136 -2.75 -2.79 -14.35
N SER A 137 -2.50 -2.37 -15.58
CA SER A 137 -2.59 -3.22 -16.79
C SER A 137 -1.23 -3.54 -17.40
N ASP A 138 -0.18 -2.81 -17.01
CA ASP A 138 1.18 -3.03 -17.50
C ASP A 138 1.78 -4.30 -16.89
N PRO A 139 2.12 -5.32 -17.71
CA PRO A 139 2.64 -6.59 -17.21
C PRO A 139 4.02 -6.45 -16.56
N ILE A 140 4.84 -5.49 -16.96
CA ILE A 140 6.17 -5.26 -16.37
C ILE A 140 6.00 -4.82 -14.92
N LEU A 141 5.14 -3.83 -14.66
CA LEU A 141 4.86 -3.37 -13.32
C LEU A 141 4.26 -4.48 -12.46
N PHE A 142 3.26 -5.18 -12.99
CA PHE A 142 2.59 -6.27 -12.29
C PHE A 142 3.58 -7.36 -11.85
N GLN A 143 4.42 -7.84 -12.78
CA GLN A 143 5.43 -8.85 -12.49
C GLN A 143 6.51 -8.34 -11.54
N THR A 144 6.95 -7.07 -11.66
CA THR A 144 7.92 -6.48 -10.74
C THR A 144 7.40 -6.50 -9.30
N ILE A 145 6.14 -6.11 -9.07
CA ILE A 145 5.54 -6.14 -7.73
C ILE A 145 5.42 -7.57 -7.21
N GLN A 146 5.11 -8.56 -8.07
CA GLN A 146 5.10 -9.97 -7.68
C GLN A 146 6.49 -10.45 -7.25
N SER A 147 7.53 -10.18 -8.06
CA SER A 147 8.92 -10.57 -7.75
C SER A 147 9.45 -9.84 -6.50
N MET A 148 9.08 -8.58 -6.30
CA MET A 148 9.41 -7.82 -5.10
C MET A 148 8.79 -8.46 -3.84
N THR A 149 7.54 -8.93 -3.91
CA THR A 149 6.89 -9.64 -2.80
C THR A 149 7.66 -10.90 -2.39
N LEU A 150 8.21 -11.64 -3.36
CA LEU A 150 9.04 -12.81 -3.09
C LEU A 150 10.40 -12.42 -2.49
N GLY A 151 11.03 -11.35 -3.00
CA GLY A 151 12.30 -10.86 -2.50
C GLY A 151 12.26 -10.38 -1.06
N LEU A 152 11.12 -9.83 -0.61
CA LEU A 152 10.96 -9.37 0.78
C LEU A 152 10.91 -10.50 1.82
N LEU A 153 10.69 -11.75 1.42
CA LEU A 153 10.62 -12.89 2.36
C LEU A 153 11.88 -13.14 3.17
N GLY A 154 13.03 -12.78 2.64
CA GLY A 154 14.33 -12.98 3.30
C GLY A 154 14.84 -11.75 4.03
N SER A 155 14.15 -10.62 3.95
CA SER A 155 14.58 -9.39 4.59
C SER A 155 14.39 -9.45 6.11
N GLU A 156 15.46 -9.16 6.85
CA GLU A 156 15.43 -8.99 8.31
C GLU A 156 14.87 -7.62 8.71
N GLU A 157 14.83 -6.68 7.78
CA GLU A 157 14.38 -5.30 8.00
C GLU A 157 12.85 -5.18 7.96
N SER A 158 12.33 -4.22 8.70
CA SER A 158 10.89 -3.95 8.76
C SER A 158 10.41 -3.18 7.52
N ILE A 159 10.48 -3.83 6.34
CA ILE A 159 9.93 -3.28 5.09
C ILE A 159 8.46 -3.69 4.98
N GLY A 160 7.58 -2.69 4.88
CA GLY A 160 6.15 -2.90 4.64
C GLY A 160 5.79 -2.60 3.19
N LEU A 161 5.09 -3.54 2.53
CA LEU A 161 4.43 -3.32 1.25
C LEU A 161 2.94 -3.56 1.43
N VAL A 162 2.12 -2.54 1.24
CA VAL A 162 0.66 -2.63 1.38
C VAL A 162 0.01 -2.32 0.04
N ILE A 163 -0.81 -3.25 -0.44
CA ILE A 163 -1.45 -3.17 -1.76
C ILE A 163 -2.97 -3.19 -1.59
N PHE A 164 -3.60 -2.07 -1.91
CA PHE A 164 -5.06 -1.94 -1.94
C PHE A 164 -5.61 -2.24 -3.34
N SER A 165 -6.62 -3.09 -3.42
CA SER A 165 -7.21 -3.50 -4.70
C SER A 165 -8.73 -3.70 -4.57
N ARG A 166 -9.46 -3.68 -5.71
CA ARG A 166 -10.86 -4.10 -5.75
C ARG A 166 -11.02 -5.61 -5.96
N SER A 167 -9.97 -6.28 -6.43
CA SER A 167 -9.98 -7.71 -6.68
C SER A 167 -9.75 -8.50 -5.40
N PHE A 168 -10.64 -9.46 -5.13
CA PHE A 168 -10.45 -10.45 -4.06
C PHE A 168 -9.53 -11.61 -4.49
N LYS A 169 -9.21 -11.72 -5.81
CA LYS A 169 -8.15 -12.63 -6.26
C LYS A 169 -6.81 -12.01 -5.87
N PRO A 170 -5.91 -12.77 -5.25
CA PRO A 170 -4.59 -12.28 -4.91
C PRO A 170 -3.87 -11.74 -6.16
N VAL A 171 -3.48 -10.48 -6.11
CA VAL A 171 -2.75 -9.81 -7.20
C VAL A 171 -1.25 -10.13 -7.18
N VAL A 172 -0.78 -10.67 -6.05
CA VAL A 172 0.58 -11.21 -5.87
C VAL A 172 0.49 -12.59 -5.22
N PRO A 173 1.53 -13.43 -5.32
CA PRO A 173 1.54 -14.74 -4.65
C PRO A 173 1.33 -14.61 -3.14
N THR A 174 0.53 -15.50 -2.57
CA THR A 174 0.36 -15.60 -1.11
C THR A 174 1.29 -16.63 -0.50
N LYS A 175 1.88 -17.49 -1.34
CA LYS A 175 2.88 -18.49 -0.97
C LYS A 175 3.91 -18.63 -2.09
N ASP A 176 5.14 -18.93 -1.71
CA ASP A 176 6.20 -19.29 -2.66
C ASP A 176 6.13 -20.79 -3.07
N ALA A 177 7.11 -21.25 -3.86
CA ALA A 177 7.20 -22.64 -4.32
C ALA A 177 7.37 -23.63 -3.17
N GLU A 178 7.95 -23.22 -2.05
CA GLU A 178 8.16 -24.02 -0.82
C GLU A 178 6.98 -23.92 0.14
N GLY A 179 5.92 -23.16 -0.21
CA GLY A 179 4.72 -23.00 0.61
C GLY A 179 4.85 -21.99 1.75
N ARG A 180 5.94 -21.20 1.81
CA ARG A 180 6.10 -20.11 2.79
C ARG A 180 5.17 -18.96 2.45
N ILE A 181 4.59 -18.32 3.48
CA ILE A 181 3.66 -17.20 3.28
C ILE A 181 4.46 -15.97 2.80
N THR A 182 4.12 -15.49 1.60
CA THR A 182 4.73 -14.33 0.95
C THR A 182 3.95 -13.05 1.18
N SER A 183 2.62 -13.17 1.31
CA SER A 183 1.74 -12.05 1.59
C SER A 183 0.55 -12.48 2.44
N LEU A 184 0.04 -11.54 3.24
CA LEU A 184 -1.16 -11.72 4.05
C LEU A 184 -2.34 -11.00 3.40
N VAL A 185 -3.49 -11.67 3.33
CA VAL A 185 -4.71 -11.09 2.75
C VAL A 185 -5.60 -10.61 3.89
N LEU A 186 -5.89 -9.33 3.91
CA LEU A 186 -6.74 -8.66 4.90
C LEU A 186 -7.92 -7.99 4.19
N PRO A 187 -9.02 -8.72 3.93
CA PRO A 187 -10.18 -8.15 3.26
C PRO A 187 -10.81 -7.03 4.09
N LEU A 188 -11.27 -5.98 3.43
CA LEU A 188 -12.13 -4.97 4.06
C LEU A 188 -13.59 -5.30 3.77
N ASP A 189 -14.31 -5.64 4.83
CA ASP A 189 -15.75 -5.87 4.81
C ASP A 189 -16.55 -4.57 5.03
N GLY A 190 -17.88 -4.63 4.99
CA GLY A 190 -18.76 -3.51 5.32
C GLY A 190 -18.49 -2.98 6.75
N LEU A 191 -18.76 -1.70 6.98
CA LEU A 191 -18.75 -1.14 8.33
C LEU A 191 -19.87 -1.77 9.15
N ASP A 192 -19.64 -1.94 10.44
CA ASP A 192 -20.71 -2.29 11.38
C ASP A 192 -21.77 -1.16 11.47
N SER A 193 -22.95 -1.51 11.97
CA SER A 193 -24.10 -0.59 12.01
C SER A 193 -23.84 0.67 12.82
N ASP A 194 -23.04 0.58 13.88
CA ASP A 194 -22.79 1.74 14.76
C ASP A 194 -21.78 2.71 14.11
N SER A 195 -20.73 2.17 13.50
CA SER A 195 -19.77 2.96 12.72
C SER A 195 -20.43 3.64 11.53
N ALA A 196 -21.32 2.93 10.83
CA ALA A 196 -22.08 3.50 9.72
C ALA A 196 -23.01 4.64 10.20
N ARG A 197 -23.67 4.50 11.35
CA ARG A 197 -24.48 5.56 11.96
C ARG A 197 -23.64 6.79 12.30
N HIS A 198 -22.45 6.61 12.82
CA HIS A 198 -21.54 7.73 13.11
C HIS A 198 -21.17 8.53 11.87
N ILE A 199 -20.92 7.87 10.76
CA ILE A 199 -20.64 8.55 9.49
C ILE A 199 -21.89 9.31 9.02
N LEU A 200 -23.07 8.70 9.17
CA LEU A 200 -24.34 9.28 8.73
C LEU A 200 -24.89 10.36 9.68
N SER A 201 -24.47 10.38 10.95
CA SER A 201 -24.88 11.42 11.91
C SER A 201 -24.43 12.83 11.55
N GLY A 202 -23.52 12.97 10.60
CA GLY A 202 -23.19 14.26 9.97
C GLY A 202 -24.18 14.72 8.89
N PHE A 203 -25.20 13.90 8.59
CA PHE A 203 -26.28 14.18 7.63
C PHE A 203 -27.61 14.18 8.39
N ASP A 204 -27.90 15.26 9.09
CA ASP A 204 -29.01 15.40 10.03
C ASP A 204 -30.44 15.19 9.43
N ASP A 205 -30.55 15.01 8.10
CA ASP A 205 -31.83 14.93 7.38
C ASP A 205 -32.14 13.56 6.74
N LEU A 206 -31.40 12.48 7.07
CA LEU A 206 -31.70 11.17 6.48
C LEU A 206 -32.91 10.52 7.15
N SER A 207 -33.98 10.25 6.36
CA SER A 207 -35.11 9.45 6.84
C SER A 207 -34.69 8.00 7.13
N THR A 208 -35.46 7.32 8.00
CA THR A 208 -35.22 5.90 8.32
C THR A 208 -35.19 5.01 7.06
N GLU A 209 -36.04 5.30 6.06
CA GLU A 209 -36.04 4.58 4.78
C GLU A 209 -34.78 4.78 3.95
N GLN A 210 -34.27 6.01 3.88
CA GLN A 210 -33.02 6.32 3.21
C GLN A 210 -31.84 5.61 3.90
N TRP A 211 -31.87 5.57 5.23
CA TRP A 211 -30.87 4.88 6.02
C TRP A 211 -30.87 3.36 5.76
N LEU A 212 -32.04 2.70 5.72
CA LEU A 212 -32.19 1.28 5.39
C LEU A 212 -31.74 0.97 3.96
N HIS A 213 -32.03 1.86 3.01
CA HIS A 213 -31.62 1.70 1.62
C HIS A 213 -30.09 1.77 1.45
N ILE A 214 -29.41 2.69 2.15
CA ILE A 214 -27.95 2.82 2.13
C ILE A 214 -27.28 1.56 2.71
N HIS A 215 -27.90 0.93 3.70
CA HIS A 215 -27.39 -0.29 4.33
C HIS A 215 -27.73 -1.60 3.59
N GLY A 216 -28.51 -1.54 2.50
CA GLY A 216 -28.95 -2.74 1.79
C GLY A 216 -29.84 -3.65 2.64
N LEU A 217 -30.53 -3.08 3.63
CA LEU A 217 -31.43 -3.76 4.57
C LEU A 217 -32.93 -3.57 4.17
N SER A 218 -33.18 -3.20 2.91
CA SER A 218 -34.52 -3.10 2.34
C SER A 218 -34.92 -4.36 1.63
#